data_630ca5bcd3716b44e7a34452506d0b0f
#
_entry.id   630ca5bcd3716b44e7a34452506d0b0f
#
_cell.length_a   1.000
_cell.length_b   1.000
_cell.length_c   1.000
_cell.angle_alpha   90.00
_cell.angle_beta   90.00
_cell.angle_gamma   90.00
#
_symmetry.space_group_name_H-M   'P 1'
#
loop_
_entity.id
_entity.type
_entity.pdbx_description
1 polymer ?
#
loop_
_entity_poly.entity_id
_entity_poly.type
_entity_poly.pdbx_seq_one_letter_code
_entity_poly.pdbx_strand_id
1 'polypeptide(L)'
;GAKMDSWSEYFDFQRWMDALKACGVDGDFYAHRERPRSEVFPWCRIDPMVTPAFLWHERELCYQSQTTPDCRTRCSGCGANRLLKGGVCNG
;
A
#
# COMPACT_ATOMS: atom_id res chain seq x y z
N GLY A 1 -12.47 -14.46 -21.89
CA GLY A 1 -12.19 -13.57 -20.81
C GLY A 1 -12.19 -14.21 -19.44
N ALA A 2 -11.65 -13.51 -18.48
CA ALA A 2 -11.59 -13.98 -17.10
C ALA A 2 -12.95 -13.86 -16.43
N LYS A 3 -13.34 -14.89 -15.71
CA LYS A 3 -14.58 -14.91 -14.92
C LYS A 3 -14.31 -15.67 -13.63
N MET A 4 -14.78 -15.11 -12.50
CA MET A 4 -14.67 -15.73 -11.17
C MET A 4 -13.22 -16.12 -10.81
N ASP A 5 -12.26 -15.27 -11.13
CA ASP A 5 -10.82 -15.56 -10.96
C ASP A 5 -10.41 -15.71 -9.49
N SER A 6 -11.22 -15.26 -8.54
CA SER A 6 -10.96 -15.47 -7.11
C SER A 6 -11.15 -16.94 -6.69
N TRP A 7 -11.74 -17.76 -7.54
CA TRP A 7 -11.90 -19.19 -7.31
C TRP A 7 -10.76 -19.94 -8.03
N SER A 8 -10.02 -20.76 -7.31
CA SER A 8 -8.83 -21.44 -7.85
C SER A 8 -9.11 -22.28 -9.08
N GLU A 9 -10.29 -22.91 -9.17
CA GLU A 9 -10.69 -23.73 -10.33
C GLU A 9 -10.98 -22.90 -11.60
N TYR A 10 -11.20 -21.61 -11.45
CA TYR A 10 -11.46 -20.70 -12.59
C TYR A 10 -10.27 -19.82 -12.93
N PHE A 11 -9.26 -19.77 -12.06
CA PHE A 11 -8.06 -18.97 -12.28
C PHE A 11 -7.15 -19.64 -13.28
N ASP A 12 -6.72 -18.88 -14.30
CA ASP A 12 -5.78 -19.36 -15.32
C ASP A 12 -4.65 -18.36 -15.46
N PHE A 13 -3.48 -18.70 -14.92
CA PHE A 13 -2.29 -17.87 -14.97
C PHE A 13 -1.89 -17.52 -16.41
N GLN A 14 -1.96 -18.49 -17.32
CA GLN A 14 -1.57 -18.27 -18.72
C GLN A 14 -2.49 -17.25 -19.41
N ARG A 15 -3.77 -17.24 -19.06
CA ARG A 15 -4.70 -16.23 -19.58
C ARG A 15 -4.26 -14.82 -19.24
N TRP A 16 -3.82 -14.60 -18.01
CA TRP A 16 -3.30 -13.30 -17.55
C TRP A 16 -2.00 -12.95 -18.27
N MET A 17 -1.08 -13.90 -18.45
CA MET A 17 0.16 -13.68 -19.17
C MET A 17 -0.09 -13.31 -20.62
N ASP A 18 -1.01 -14.02 -21.28
CA ASP A 18 -1.37 -13.76 -22.68
C ASP A 18 -2.01 -12.38 -22.83
N ALA A 19 -2.87 -11.98 -21.89
CA ALA A 19 -3.51 -10.66 -21.88
C ALA A 19 -2.50 -9.55 -21.74
N LEU A 20 -1.54 -9.68 -20.82
CA LEU A 20 -0.46 -8.70 -20.64
C LEU A 20 0.37 -8.56 -21.90
N LYS A 21 0.71 -9.68 -22.54
CA LYS A 21 1.49 -9.69 -23.79
C LYS A 21 0.71 -9.03 -24.92
N ALA A 22 -0.59 -9.34 -25.05
CA ALA A 22 -1.44 -8.79 -26.10
C ALA A 22 -1.61 -7.26 -25.95
N CYS A 23 -1.61 -6.75 -24.72
CA CYS A 23 -1.74 -5.33 -24.44
C CYS A 23 -0.39 -4.60 -24.44
N GLY A 24 0.72 -5.30 -24.61
CA GLY A 24 2.06 -4.72 -24.57
C GLY A 24 2.44 -4.22 -23.19
N VAL A 25 1.94 -4.83 -22.13
CA VAL A 25 2.18 -4.42 -20.74
C VAL A 25 3.20 -5.36 -20.11
N ASP A 26 4.23 -4.76 -19.47
CA ASP A 26 5.22 -5.49 -18.69
C ASP A 26 4.74 -5.60 -17.24
N GLY A 27 4.29 -6.79 -16.85
CA GLY A 27 3.79 -7.02 -15.49
C GLY A 27 4.86 -6.80 -14.41
N ASP A 28 6.10 -7.12 -14.71
CA ASP A 28 7.22 -6.94 -13.76
C ASP A 28 7.45 -5.47 -13.44
N PHE A 29 7.27 -4.58 -14.41
CA PHE A 29 7.37 -3.14 -14.19
C PHE A 29 6.38 -2.67 -13.12
N TYR A 30 5.17 -3.22 -13.11
CA TYR A 30 4.13 -2.81 -12.15
C TYR A 30 4.25 -3.53 -10.81
N ALA A 31 4.68 -4.80 -10.80
CA ALA A 31 4.65 -5.64 -9.61
C ALA A 31 5.96 -5.62 -8.81
N HIS A 32 7.11 -5.47 -9.47
CA HIS A 32 8.40 -5.71 -8.83
C HIS A 32 9.26 -4.46 -8.66
N ARG A 33 8.92 -3.34 -9.30
CA ARG A 33 9.74 -2.14 -9.18
C ARG A 33 9.52 -1.42 -7.86
N GLU A 34 10.57 -0.81 -7.35
CA GLU A 34 10.47 0.15 -6.25
C GLU A 34 9.90 1.47 -6.78
N ARG A 35 8.89 1.99 -6.10
CA ARG A 35 8.25 3.25 -6.50
C ARG A 35 8.92 4.43 -5.81
N PRO A 36 9.25 5.51 -6.55
CA PRO A 36 9.81 6.69 -5.93
C PRO A 36 8.79 7.41 -5.04
N ARG A 37 9.29 8.16 -4.07
CA ARG A 37 8.45 8.89 -3.11
C ARG A 37 7.51 9.88 -3.80
N SER A 38 7.95 10.45 -4.92
CA SER A 38 7.19 11.47 -5.66
C SER A 38 6.14 10.90 -6.60
N GLU A 39 6.05 9.56 -6.74
CA GLU A 39 5.11 8.96 -7.66
C GLU A 39 3.66 9.18 -7.22
N VAL A 40 2.80 9.51 -8.19
CA VAL A 40 1.37 9.62 -7.96
C VAL A 40 0.74 8.24 -8.15
N PHE A 41 0.10 7.73 -7.10
CA PHE A 41 -0.52 6.40 -7.12
C PHE A 41 -1.99 6.48 -7.51
N PRO A 42 -2.56 5.40 -8.08
CA PRO A 42 -3.99 5.37 -8.42
C PRO A 42 -4.91 5.63 -7.22
N TRP A 43 -4.46 5.26 -6.03
CA TRP A 43 -5.23 5.39 -4.78
C TRP A 43 -4.93 6.69 -4.02
N CYS A 44 -4.19 7.64 -4.60
CA CYS A 44 -3.77 8.86 -3.88
C CYS A 44 -4.93 9.74 -3.42
N ARG A 45 -6.12 9.58 -4.02
CA ARG A 45 -7.32 10.32 -3.63
C ARG A 45 -8.04 9.70 -2.42
N ILE A 46 -7.65 8.50 -2.02
CA ILE A 46 -8.22 7.83 -0.85
C ILE A 46 -7.39 8.25 0.35
N ASP A 47 -8.03 8.81 1.36
CA ASP A 47 -7.36 9.22 2.60
C ASP A 47 -7.72 8.24 3.73
N PRO A 48 -6.82 7.31 4.08
CA PRO A 48 -7.04 6.38 5.20
C PRO A 48 -6.73 7.02 6.55
N MET A 49 -6.49 8.33 6.59
CA MET A 49 -6.12 9.12 7.77
C MET A 49 -4.69 8.89 8.28
N VAL A 50 -3.94 7.99 7.66
CA VAL A 50 -2.50 7.82 7.91
C VAL A 50 -1.74 8.62 6.87
N THR A 51 -0.85 9.50 7.30
CA THR A 51 -0.16 10.40 6.36
C THR A 51 0.90 9.66 5.54
N PRO A 52 1.10 10.05 4.26
CA PRO A 52 2.19 9.49 3.46
C PRO A 52 3.57 9.70 4.07
N ALA A 53 3.79 10.83 4.73
CA ALA A 53 5.06 11.11 5.39
C ALA A 53 5.35 10.10 6.51
N PHE A 54 4.33 9.73 7.27
CA PHE A 54 4.46 8.70 8.30
C PHE A 54 4.82 7.33 7.68
N LEU A 55 4.16 6.97 6.59
CA LEU A 55 4.44 5.70 5.90
C LEU A 55 5.87 5.65 5.37
N TRP A 56 6.40 6.75 4.85
CA TRP A 56 7.79 6.82 4.42
C TRP A 56 8.75 6.69 5.58
N HIS A 57 8.44 7.32 6.71
CA HIS A 57 9.23 7.18 7.93
C HIS A 57 9.26 5.73 8.40
N GLU A 58 8.12 5.04 8.39
CA GLU A 58 8.05 3.61 8.73
C GLU A 58 8.89 2.75 7.79
N ARG A 59 8.90 3.08 6.50
CA ARG A 59 9.73 2.39 5.53
C ARG A 59 11.22 2.52 5.88
N GLU A 60 11.67 3.73 6.25
CA GLU A 60 13.05 3.97 6.64
C GLU A 60 13.41 3.18 7.92
N LEU A 61 12.53 3.16 8.90
CA LEU A 61 12.72 2.36 10.11
C LEU A 61 12.80 0.87 9.79
N CYS A 62 11.99 0.39 8.85
CA CYS A 62 12.02 -1.00 8.40
C CYS A 62 13.40 -1.38 7.86
N TYR A 63 14.01 -0.53 7.03
CA TYR A 63 15.36 -0.77 6.50
C TYR A 63 16.43 -0.75 7.60
N GLN A 64 16.18 -0.07 8.71
CA GLN A 64 17.06 -0.04 9.87
C GLN A 64 16.73 -1.14 10.88
N SER A 65 15.78 -2.03 10.56
CA SER A 65 15.29 -3.10 11.44
C SER A 65 14.75 -2.58 12.78
N GLN A 66 14.12 -1.40 12.75
CA GLN A 66 13.49 -0.79 13.91
C GLN A 66 11.99 -0.88 13.81
N THR A 67 11.32 -0.93 14.95
CA THR A 67 9.87 -0.99 15.03
C THR A 67 9.31 0.23 15.76
N THR A 68 8.09 0.62 15.35
CA THR A 68 7.36 1.69 16.02
C THR A 68 6.57 1.10 17.19
N PRO A 69 6.56 1.74 18.36
CA PRO A 69 5.80 1.24 19.49
C PRO A 69 4.30 1.31 19.24
N ASP A 70 3.56 0.49 20.00
CA ASP A 70 2.10 0.50 20.00
C ASP A 70 1.60 1.92 20.33
N CYS A 71 0.53 2.35 19.67
CA CYS A 71 -0.04 3.69 19.86
C CYS A 71 -0.58 3.91 21.28
N ARG A 72 -0.84 2.85 22.03
CA ARG A 72 -1.19 2.94 23.46
C ARG A 72 0.01 3.27 24.33
N THR A 73 1.21 2.94 23.88
CA THR A 73 2.45 3.26 24.58
C THR A 73 2.87 4.70 24.29
N ARG A 74 2.81 5.11 23.03
CA ARG A 74 3.26 6.44 22.62
C ARG A 74 2.66 6.79 21.27
N CYS A 75 2.25 8.05 21.10
CA CYS A 75 1.82 8.54 19.79
C CYS A 75 3.04 8.72 18.88
N SER A 76 2.98 8.11 17.69
CA SER A 76 4.06 8.18 16.70
C SER A 76 3.77 9.14 15.54
N GLY A 77 2.66 9.89 15.61
CA GLY A 77 2.36 10.93 14.63
C GLY A 77 1.85 10.41 13.30
N CYS A 78 1.14 9.28 13.29
CA CYS A 78 0.65 8.68 12.04
C CYS A 78 -0.41 9.53 11.31
N GLY A 79 -1.10 10.42 12.02
CA GLY A 79 -2.19 11.24 11.50
C GLY A 79 -3.58 10.69 11.75
N ALA A 80 -3.70 9.46 12.25
CA ALA A 80 -4.99 8.81 12.50
C ALA A 80 -5.80 9.51 13.59
N ASN A 81 -5.17 10.35 14.40
CA ASN A 81 -5.86 11.18 15.41
C ASN A 81 -6.92 12.09 14.80
N ARG A 82 -6.85 12.36 13.50
CA ARG A 82 -7.86 13.14 12.79
C ARG A 82 -9.23 12.45 12.76
N LEU A 83 -9.27 11.14 13.02
CA LEU A 83 -10.53 10.39 13.18
C LEU A 83 -11.21 10.67 14.50
N LEU A 84 -10.49 11.17 15.49
CA LEU A 84 -11.00 11.38 16.83
C LEU A 84 -11.53 12.81 16.99
N LYS A 85 -12.64 12.94 17.69
CA LYS A 85 -13.16 14.23 18.07
C LYS A 85 -12.17 14.90 19.02
N GLY A 86 -11.63 16.05 18.60
CA GLY A 86 -10.58 16.74 19.34
C GLY A 86 -9.17 16.43 18.86
N GLY A 87 -8.98 15.43 17.99
CA GLY A 87 -7.71 15.17 17.31
C GLY A 87 -6.58 14.63 18.19
N VAL A 88 -6.90 14.00 19.31
CA VAL A 88 -5.90 13.47 20.25
C VAL A 88 -6.02 11.96 20.36
N CYS A 89 -4.90 11.28 20.21
CA CYS A 89 -4.81 9.84 20.46
C CYS A 89 -4.64 9.58 21.96
N ASN A 90 -5.32 8.54 22.44
CA ASN A 90 -5.08 8.02 23.79
C ASN A 90 -3.91 7.01 23.72
N GLY A 91 -2.79 7.40 24.27
CA GLY A 91 -1.66 6.47 24.26
C GLY A 91 -0.41 7.03 24.80
#